data_41cf5a06fd7d700743606fdb21a41e27
#
_entry.id   41cf5a06fd7d700743606fdb21a41e27
#
_cell.length_a   1.000
_cell.length_b   1.000
_cell.length_c   1.000
_cell.angle_alpha   90.00
_cell.angle_beta   90.00
_cell.angle_gamma   90.00
#
_symmetry.space_group_name_H-M   'P 1'
#
loop_
_entity.id
_entity.type
_entity.pdbx_description
1 polymer ?
#
loop_
_entity_poly.entity_id
_entity_poly.type
_entity_poly.pdbx_seq_one_letter_code
_entity_poly.pdbx_strand_id
1 'polypeptide(L)'
;MNQAIVLVSFGVLDMKQREKCIEPIAAEIRDAFYDYMVFEAYTSNIILKTLKEDGAYVYTLPEVLDRLIEEKYDRAVILPTHLMAGKEYNEKVVAVVDAYKDKFKEIALARPVFVGDGAAATPEIVSAVTSISYGMERAEGEQLVMMGHGTNPSNHIYEAIQAAADEAGLNMHIGVIIKGDKPTFDDVMARLEKTGSKKVLLAPLLLVGGSHVHKEMSDSTDESWEKKLQAAGYEVRVWPDGLGANAEFRGIYMQRLMEMLEKLDYGC
;
A
#
# COMPACT_ATOMS: atom_id res chain seq x y z
N MET A 1 -7.36 16.80 25.60
CA MET A 1 -8.07 15.79 24.81
C MET A 1 -7.11 14.62 24.63
N ASN A 2 -7.50 13.41 25.03
CA ASN A 2 -6.68 12.23 24.76
C ASN A 2 -6.91 11.81 23.30
N GLN A 3 -5.85 11.74 22.52
CA GLN A 3 -5.94 11.53 21.08
C GLN A 3 -5.02 10.38 20.63
N ALA A 4 -5.53 9.59 19.69
CA ALA A 4 -4.81 8.46 19.15
C ALA A 4 -4.81 8.45 17.61
N ILE A 5 -3.72 7.99 17.02
CA ILE A 5 -3.63 7.57 15.63
C ILE A 5 -3.51 6.05 15.62
N VAL A 6 -4.36 5.39 14.83
CA VAL A 6 -4.32 3.93 14.65
C VAL A 6 -3.85 3.63 13.24
N LEU A 7 -2.60 3.17 13.11
CA LEU A 7 -2.04 2.69 11.85
C LEU A 7 -2.59 1.29 11.57
N VAL A 8 -3.39 1.14 10.52
CA VAL A 8 -4.05 -0.13 10.17
C VAL A 8 -3.42 -0.72 8.93
N SER A 9 -2.82 -1.90 9.05
CA SER A 9 -2.22 -2.62 7.94
C SER A 9 -2.85 -4.01 7.74
N PHE A 10 -2.61 -4.61 6.57
CA PHE A 10 -2.97 -6.02 6.36
C PHE A 10 -2.21 -6.93 7.34
N GLY A 11 -1.01 -6.52 7.71
CA GLY A 11 -0.06 -7.29 8.52
C GLY A 11 0.99 -8.01 7.67
N VAL A 12 2.02 -8.49 8.32
CA VAL A 12 3.12 -9.23 7.71
C VAL A 12 3.73 -10.20 8.70
N LEU A 13 4.10 -11.42 8.25
CA LEU A 13 4.79 -12.41 9.07
C LEU A 13 6.30 -12.20 9.05
N ASP A 14 6.86 -11.72 7.94
CA ASP A 14 8.28 -11.44 7.81
C ASP A 14 8.66 -10.16 8.59
N MET A 15 9.36 -10.35 9.71
CA MET A 15 9.78 -9.24 10.57
C MET A 15 10.75 -8.28 9.87
N LYS A 16 11.57 -8.74 8.91
CA LYS A 16 12.45 -7.86 8.15
C LYS A 16 11.64 -6.93 7.23
N GLN A 17 10.59 -7.45 6.63
CA GLN A 17 9.67 -6.63 5.84
C GLN A 17 8.88 -5.66 6.72
N ARG A 18 8.50 -6.04 7.94
CA ARG A 18 7.88 -5.15 8.90
C ARG A 18 8.80 -3.97 9.25
N GLU A 19 10.05 -4.28 9.61
CA GLU A 19 11.07 -3.28 9.95
C GLU A 19 11.37 -2.31 8.80
N LYS A 20 11.34 -2.79 7.56
CA LYS A 20 11.62 -1.96 6.38
C LYS A 20 10.41 -1.16 5.88
N CYS A 21 9.20 -1.71 6.00
CA CYS A 21 8.04 -1.18 5.26
C CYS A 21 6.93 -0.62 6.16
N ILE A 22 6.76 -1.12 7.39
CA ILE A 22 5.69 -0.66 8.30
C ILE A 22 6.26 0.21 9.41
N GLU A 23 7.32 -0.23 10.07
CA GLU A 23 7.92 0.52 11.19
C GLU A 23 8.36 1.94 10.82
N PRO A 24 8.94 2.22 9.62
CA PRO A 24 9.27 3.59 9.25
C PRO A 24 8.04 4.51 9.18
N ILE A 25 6.89 4.00 8.69
CA ILE A 25 5.64 4.78 8.68
C ILE A 25 5.22 5.12 10.12
N ALA A 26 5.22 4.12 11.01
CA ALA A 26 4.85 4.31 12.40
C ALA A 26 5.81 5.27 13.13
N ALA A 27 7.12 5.18 12.85
CA ALA A 27 8.13 6.07 13.41
C ALA A 27 7.94 7.51 12.95
N GLU A 28 7.76 7.74 11.65
CA GLU A 28 7.51 9.08 11.09
C GLU A 28 6.24 9.71 11.69
N ILE A 29 5.18 8.92 11.92
CA ILE A 29 3.96 9.40 12.59
C ILE A 29 4.25 9.79 14.04
N ARG A 30 4.96 8.96 14.81
CA ARG A 30 5.31 9.26 16.21
C ARG A 30 6.13 10.53 16.33
N ASP A 31 7.06 10.75 15.42
CA ASP A 31 7.94 11.91 15.40
C ASP A 31 7.21 13.20 15.03
N ALA A 32 6.29 13.13 14.05
CA ALA A 32 5.57 14.31 13.56
C ALA A 32 4.37 14.70 14.44
N PHE A 33 3.71 13.71 15.07
CA PHE A 33 2.48 13.90 15.87
C PHE A 33 2.68 13.45 17.31
N TYR A 34 3.64 14.05 17.99
CA TYR A 34 4.10 13.69 19.36
C TYR A 34 3.02 13.84 20.45
N ASP A 35 1.94 14.55 20.18
CA ASP A 35 0.76 14.73 21.04
C ASP A 35 -0.33 13.67 20.82
N TYR A 36 -0.13 12.75 19.86
CA TYR A 36 -0.96 11.59 19.61
C TYR A 36 -0.27 10.30 20.08
N MET A 37 -1.02 9.42 20.75
CA MET A 37 -0.57 8.04 20.95
C MET A 37 -0.78 7.23 19.69
N VAL A 38 0.26 6.53 19.24
CA VAL A 38 0.22 5.74 18.01
C VAL A 38 0.03 4.26 18.34
N PHE A 39 -1.04 3.68 17.84
CA PHE A 39 -1.38 2.27 17.93
C PHE A 39 -1.30 1.61 16.57
N GLU A 40 -1.08 0.29 16.56
CA GLU A 40 -1.07 -0.51 15.34
C GLU A 40 -2.18 -1.56 15.39
N ALA A 41 -2.84 -1.80 14.25
CA ALA A 41 -3.82 -2.86 14.08
C ALA A 41 -3.63 -3.60 12.76
N TYR A 42 -3.97 -4.88 12.75
CA TYR A 42 -3.90 -5.73 11.57
C TYR A 42 -5.29 -6.20 11.13
N THR A 43 -5.48 -6.37 9.82
CA THR A 43 -6.77 -6.81 9.28
C THR A 43 -6.78 -8.29 8.90
N SER A 44 -5.63 -8.90 8.57
CA SER A 44 -5.54 -10.30 8.19
C SER A 44 -5.68 -11.26 9.36
N ASN A 45 -6.80 -11.98 9.42
CA ASN A 45 -7.05 -12.98 10.46
C ASN A 45 -5.98 -14.10 10.48
N ILE A 46 -5.43 -14.46 9.31
CA ILE A 46 -4.40 -15.51 9.20
C ILE A 46 -3.11 -15.01 9.85
N ILE A 47 -2.67 -13.80 9.50
CA ILE A 47 -1.45 -13.21 10.07
C ILE A 47 -1.60 -13.01 11.57
N LEU A 48 -2.73 -12.45 12.01
CA LEU A 48 -3.04 -12.25 13.43
C LEU A 48 -2.96 -13.57 14.21
N LYS A 49 -3.59 -14.62 13.68
CA LYS A 49 -3.58 -15.95 14.32
C LYS A 49 -2.15 -16.48 14.45
N THR A 50 -1.39 -16.49 13.36
CA THR A 50 0.00 -16.99 13.37
C THR A 50 0.87 -16.20 14.34
N LEU A 51 0.83 -14.88 14.31
CA LEU A 51 1.62 -14.04 15.20
C LEU A 51 1.23 -14.22 16.68
N LYS A 52 -0.07 -14.37 16.99
CA LYS A 52 -0.53 -14.66 18.36
C LYS A 52 -0.08 -16.04 18.85
N GLU A 53 -0.08 -17.04 17.98
CA GLU A 53 0.46 -18.38 18.26
C GLU A 53 1.97 -18.34 18.55
N ASP A 54 2.70 -17.44 17.89
CA ASP A 54 4.12 -17.19 18.13
C ASP A 54 4.39 -16.27 19.34
N GLY A 55 3.35 -15.88 20.08
CA GLY A 55 3.44 -15.07 21.30
C GLY A 55 3.53 -13.57 21.08
N ALA A 56 3.28 -13.07 19.88
CA ALA A 56 3.29 -11.63 19.59
C ALA A 56 1.99 -10.94 20.08
N TYR A 57 2.14 -9.73 20.60
CA TYR A 57 1.03 -8.87 20.99
C TYR A 57 0.55 -8.05 19.78
N VAL A 58 -0.36 -8.61 19.01
CA VAL A 58 -0.96 -7.99 17.83
C VAL A 58 -2.48 -7.95 17.95
N TYR A 59 -3.09 -6.89 17.44
CA TYR A 59 -4.51 -6.60 17.66
C TYR A 59 -5.23 -6.33 16.33
N THR A 60 -6.52 -6.64 16.31
CA THR A 60 -7.45 -6.18 15.29
C THR A 60 -7.84 -4.72 15.52
N LEU A 61 -8.39 -4.05 14.51
CA LEU A 61 -8.90 -2.69 14.67
C LEU A 61 -9.99 -2.58 15.75
N PRO A 62 -11.00 -3.49 15.84
CA PRO A 62 -11.96 -3.47 16.95
C PRO A 62 -11.30 -3.59 18.34
N GLU A 63 -10.33 -4.52 18.53
CA GLU A 63 -9.62 -4.67 19.81
C GLU A 63 -8.89 -3.38 20.22
N VAL A 64 -8.27 -2.67 19.26
CA VAL A 64 -7.63 -1.37 19.53
C VAL A 64 -8.67 -0.32 19.88
N LEU A 65 -9.77 -0.20 19.11
CA LEU A 65 -10.80 0.80 19.37
C LEU A 65 -11.51 0.58 20.71
N ASP A 66 -11.82 -0.67 21.09
CA ASP A 66 -12.39 -0.99 22.40
C ASP A 66 -11.46 -0.56 23.54
N ARG A 67 -10.16 -0.83 23.41
CA ARG A 67 -9.15 -0.38 24.36
C ARG A 67 -9.08 1.16 24.46
N LEU A 68 -9.12 1.88 23.33
CA LEU A 68 -9.14 3.35 23.33
C LEU A 68 -10.35 3.91 24.09
N ILE A 69 -11.52 3.26 23.95
CA ILE A 69 -12.74 3.65 24.70
C ILE A 69 -12.56 3.40 26.20
N GLU A 70 -12.06 2.23 26.60
CA GLU A 70 -11.79 1.90 28.01
C GLU A 70 -10.79 2.88 28.65
N GLU A 71 -9.75 3.27 27.90
CA GLU A 71 -8.72 4.24 28.30
C GLU A 71 -9.17 5.70 28.15
N LYS A 72 -10.43 5.95 27.73
CA LYS A 72 -11.09 7.27 27.61
C LYS A 72 -10.37 8.21 26.62
N TYR A 73 -10.00 7.68 25.48
CA TYR A 73 -9.61 8.52 24.36
C TYR A 73 -10.82 9.23 23.75
N ASP A 74 -10.67 10.53 23.52
CA ASP A 74 -11.75 11.36 22.94
C ASP A 74 -11.73 11.30 21.41
N ARG A 75 -10.51 11.27 20.82
CA ARG A 75 -10.29 11.32 19.37
C ARG A 75 -9.49 10.09 18.90
N ALA A 76 -9.96 9.47 17.82
CA ALA A 76 -9.26 8.41 17.13
C ALA A 76 -9.15 8.72 15.62
N VAL A 77 -7.95 8.77 15.07
CA VAL A 77 -7.70 8.94 13.63
C VAL A 77 -7.14 7.65 13.08
N ILE A 78 -7.86 7.04 12.14
CA ILE A 78 -7.51 5.77 11.54
C ILE A 78 -6.77 6.02 10.24
N LEU A 79 -5.50 5.60 10.18
CA LEU A 79 -4.66 5.69 8.99
C LEU A 79 -4.47 4.29 8.38
N PRO A 80 -5.17 3.96 7.29
CA PRO A 80 -4.99 2.69 6.62
C PRO A 80 -3.73 2.72 5.75
N THR A 81 -2.94 1.67 5.81
CA THR A 81 -1.82 1.47 4.87
C THR A 81 -2.24 0.72 3.60
N HIS A 82 -3.51 0.40 3.47
CA HIS A 82 -4.09 -0.21 2.27
C HIS A 82 -3.86 0.72 1.08
N LEU A 83 -3.36 0.17 -0.02
CA LEU A 83 -3.04 0.98 -1.20
C LEU A 83 -4.31 1.50 -1.88
N MET A 84 -5.39 0.72 -1.84
CA MET A 84 -6.66 1.02 -2.51
C MET A 84 -7.86 0.48 -1.74
N ALA A 85 -9.05 1.01 -2.05
CA ALA A 85 -10.31 0.54 -1.51
C ALA A 85 -10.72 -0.78 -2.15
N GLY A 86 -10.28 -1.89 -1.57
CA GLY A 86 -10.69 -3.24 -1.92
C GLY A 86 -11.60 -3.86 -0.85
N LYS A 87 -11.97 -5.14 -1.04
CA LYS A 87 -12.84 -5.87 -0.11
C LYS A 87 -12.34 -5.83 1.34
N GLU A 88 -11.05 -6.12 1.54
CA GLU A 88 -10.42 -6.12 2.88
C GLU A 88 -10.55 -4.75 3.57
N TYR A 89 -10.23 -3.67 2.85
CA TYR A 89 -10.38 -2.31 3.36
C TYR A 89 -11.83 -1.99 3.72
N ASN A 90 -12.78 -2.28 2.83
CA ASN A 90 -14.18 -1.95 3.05
C ASN A 90 -14.78 -2.74 4.23
N GLU A 91 -14.51 -4.05 4.33
CA GLU A 91 -15.08 -4.91 5.36
C GLU A 91 -14.39 -4.78 6.72
N LYS A 92 -13.07 -4.58 6.74
CA LYS A 92 -12.25 -4.62 7.96
C LYS A 92 -11.84 -3.25 8.51
N VAL A 93 -11.95 -2.20 7.68
CA VAL A 93 -11.60 -0.85 8.11
C VAL A 93 -12.84 0.06 8.06
N VAL A 94 -13.44 0.27 6.89
CA VAL A 94 -14.58 1.19 6.74
C VAL A 94 -15.76 0.75 7.62
N ALA A 95 -16.21 -0.50 7.48
CA ALA A 95 -17.35 -1.02 8.24
C ALA A 95 -17.10 -0.99 9.76
N VAL A 96 -15.86 -1.22 10.19
CA VAL A 96 -15.49 -1.14 11.60
C VAL A 96 -15.55 0.32 12.07
N VAL A 97 -14.93 1.27 11.37
CA VAL A 97 -14.97 2.69 11.75
C VAL A 97 -16.40 3.19 11.82
N ASP A 98 -17.25 2.82 10.85
CA ASP A 98 -18.67 3.17 10.84
C ASP A 98 -19.43 2.65 12.09
N ALA A 99 -19.13 1.44 12.55
CA ALA A 99 -19.74 0.86 13.74
C ALA A 99 -19.28 1.53 15.06
N TYR A 100 -18.20 2.31 15.03
CA TYR A 100 -17.65 3.00 16.19
C TYR A 100 -17.91 4.51 16.20
N LYS A 101 -18.57 5.08 15.17
CA LYS A 101 -18.78 6.53 15.02
C LYS A 101 -19.37 7.21 16.25
N ASP A 102 -20.35 6.59 16.90
CA ASP A 102 -21.05 7.16 18.05
C ASP A 102 -20.36 6.87 19.39
N LYS A 103 -19.23 6.16 19.39
CA LYS A 103 -18.51 5.76 20.60
C LYS A 103 -17.35 6.70 20.96
N PHE A 104 -16.92 7.55 20.04
CA PHE A 104 -15.90 8.57 20.24
C PHE A 104 -16.52 9.97 20.11
N LYS A 105 -15.87 10.97 20.71
CA LYS A 105 -16.23 12.36 20.40
C LYS A 105 -15.91 12.68 18.96
N GLU A 106 -14.76 12.17 18.47
CA GLU A 106 -14.30 12.30 17.10
C GLU A 106 -13.60 11.02 16.67
N ILE A 107 -14.08 10.42 15.61
CA ILE A 107 -13.38 9.33 14.91
C ILE A 107 -13.34 9.64 13.42
N ALA A 108 -12.17 9.52 12.82
CA ALA A 108 -11.99 9.80 11.40
C ALA A 108 -11.15 8.72 10.73
N LEU A 109 -11.43 8.50 9.44
CA LEU A 109 -10.72 7.54 8.60
C LEU A 109 -10.04 8.28 7.45
N ALA A 110 -8.71 8.21 7.41
CA ALA A 110 -7.94 8.73 6.29
C ALA A 110 -8.17 7.86 5.03
N ARG A 111 -8.02 8.48 3.86
CA ARG A 111 -8.20 7.81 2.57
C ARG A 111 -7.02 6.87 2.27
N PRO A 112 -7.22 5.77 1.52
CA PRO A 112 -6.12 4.96 0.99
C PRO A 112 -5.27 5.78 -0.01
N VAL A 113 -4.14 5.20 -0.44
CA VAL A 113 -3.20 5.87 -1.36
C VAL A 113 -3.86 6.15 -2.72
N PHE A 114 -4.40 5.11 -3.34
CA PHE A 114 -5.06 5.22 -4.63
C PHE A 114 -6.58 5.29 -4.45
N VAL A 115 -7.14 6.41 -4.84
CA VAL A 115 -8.58 6.66 -4.78
C VAL A 115 -9.10 6.93 -6.19
N GLY A 116 -10.12 6.17 -6.60
CA GLY A 116 -10.77 6.28 -7.89
C GLY A 116 -11.83 5.18 -8.05
N ASP A 117 -12.76 5.41 -8.94
CA ASP A 117 -13.90 4.53 -9.25
C ASP A 117 -13.94 4.09 -10.72
N GLY A 118 -12.79 4.10 -11.37
CA GLY A 118 -12.67 3.72 -12.79
C GLY A 118 -11.23 3.68 -13.26
N ALA A 119 -11.05 3.54 -14.57
CA ALA A 119 -9.75 3.41 -15.22
C ALA A 119 -9.05 4.75 -15.53
N ALA A 120 -9.67 5.88 -15.20
CA ALA A 120 -9.11 7.20 -15.48
C ALA A 120 -8.11 7.63 -14.41
N ALA A 121 -7.01 8.26 -14.83
CA ALA A 121 -6.09 8.91 -13.92
C ALA A 121 -6.78 10.06 -13.17
N THR A 122 -6.38 10.24 -11.91
CA THR A 122 -6.73 11.45 -11.14
C THR A 122 -5.44 12.16 -10.74
N PRO A 123 -5.45 13.47 -10.46
CA PRO A 123 -4.26 14.20 -10.00
C PRO A 123 -3.60 13.55 -8.79
N GLU A 124 -4.39 12.95 -7.90
CA GLU A 124 -3.89 12.24 -6.72
C GLU A 124 -3.14 10.95 -7.09
N ILE A 125 -3.67 10.18 -8.04
CA ILE A 125 -3.00 8.96 -8.54
C ILE A 125 -1.72 9.35 -9.28
N VAL A 126 -1.75 10.42 -10.09
CA VAL A 126 -0.55 10.97 -10.78
C VAL A 126 0.53 11.36 -9.76
N SER A 127 0.15 12.06 -8.69
CA SER A 127 1.08 12.41 -7.61
C SER A 127 1.68 11.17 -6.94
N ALA A 128 0.85 10.17 -6.65
CA ALA A 128 1.29 8.94 -5.99
C ALA A 128 2.27 8.12 -6.85
N VAL A 129 1.98 7.92 -8.15
CA VAL A 129 2.91 7.20 -9.05
C VAL A 129 4.21 7.97 -9.28
N THR A 130 4.15 9.30 -9.26
CA THR A 130 5.34 10.15 -9.35
C THR A 130 6.23 9.96 -8.11
N SER A 131 5.66 9.98 -6.91
CA SER A 131 6.40 9.72 -5.66
C SER A 131 7.03 8.32 -5.66
N ILE A 132 6.29 7.28 -6.09
CA ILE A 132 6.83 5.93 -6.23
C ILE A 132 8.04 5.91 -7.18
N SER A 133 7.88 6.51 -8.36
CA SER A 133 8.92 6.54 -9.38
C SER A 133 10.17 7.29 -8.91
N TYR A 134 10.00 8.38 -8.17
CA TYR A 134 11.09 9.21 -7.66
C TYR A 134 11.93 8.48 -6.60
N GLY A 135 11.28 7.73 -5.73
CA GLY A 135 11.96 6.98 -4.66
C GLY A 135 12.59 5.66 -5.12
N MET A 136 12.51 5.33 -6.43
CA MET A 136 13.14 4.13 -7.01
C MET A 136 14.25 4.52 -7.97
N GLU A 137 15.50 4.41 -7.49
CA GLU A 137 16.68 4.70 -8.32
C GLU A 137 16.76 3.74 -9.51
N ARG A 138 16.83 4.30 -10.71
CA ARG A 138 16.88 3.55 -11.98
C ARG A 138 18.11 3.94 -12.81
N ALA A 139 18.65 2.95 -13.52
CA ALA A 139 19.67 3.19 -14.52
C ALA A 139 19.08 3.91 -15.76
N GLU A 140 19.94 4.53 -16.56
CA GLU A 140 19.51 5.17 -17.79
C GLU A 140 18.83 4.16 -18.74
N GLY A 141 17.63 4.53 -19.22
CA GLY A 141 16.80 3.71 -20.08
C GLY A 141 16.10 2.54 -19.40
N GLU A 142 16.28 2.33 -18.08
CA GLU A 142 15.63 1.26 -17.35
C GLU A 142 14.13 1.53 -17.18
N GLN A 143 13.31 0.54 -17.56
CA GLN A 143 11.85 0.57 -17.40
C GLN A 143 11.46 0.04 -16.04
N LEU A 144 10.54 0.69 -15.33
CA LEU A 144 9.99 0.22 -14.06
C LEU A 144 8.78 -0.67 -14.32
N VAL A 145 8.86 -1.93 -13.95
CA VAL A 145 7.72 -2.86 -13.99
C VAL A 145 7.23 -3.08 -12.56
N MET A 146 5.97 -2.73 -12.31
CA MET A 146 5.34 -2.84 -11.01
C MET A 146 4.33 -3.98 -10.98
N MET A 147 4.57 -4.97 -10.14
CA MET A 147 3.68 -6.11 -9.94
C MET A 147 2.72 -5.87 -8.79
N GLY A 148 1.43 -5.69 -9.09
CA GLY A 148 0.36 -5.60 -8.11
C GLY A 148 -0.36 -6.91 -7.88
N HIS A 149 -1.13 -7.00 -6.80
CA HIS A 149 -1.95 -8.17 -6.52
C HIS A 149 -3.14 -8.27 -7.48
N GLY A 150 -3.82 -7.16 -7.72
CA GLY A 150 -5.10 -7.10 -8.40
C GLY A 150 -6.28 -7.06 -7.42
N THR A 151 -7.48 -6.78 -7.95
CA THR A 151 -8.75 -6.77 -7.22
C THR A 151 -9.74 -7.77 -7.81
N ASN A 152 -10.59 -8.36 -6.97
CA ASN A 152 -11.63 -9.27 -7.43
C ASN A 152 -12.94 -8.99 -6.64
N PRO A 153 -13.99 -8.48 -7.29
CA PRO A 153 -14.03 -8.07 -8.70
C PRO A 153 -13.09 -6.89 -8.99
N SER A 154 -12.71 -6.73 -10.28
CA SER A 154 -11.90 -5.57 -10.70
C SER A 154 -12.69 -4.28 -10.46
N ASN A 155 -11.98 -3.27 -9.91
CA ASN A 155 -12.46 -1.90 -9.77
C ASN A 155 -11.70 -0.93 -10.69
N HIS A 156 -10.94 -1.46 -11.64
CA HIS A 156 -10.15 -0.72 -12.64
C HIS A 156 -9.05 0.20 -12.06
N ILE A 157 -8.76 0.13 -10.78
CA ILE A 157 -7.78 1.03 -10.14
C ILE A 157 -6.36 0.85 -10.69
N TYR A 158 -5.95 -0.38 -11.05
CA TYR A 158 -4.64 -0.63 -11.65
C TYR A 158 -4.53 -0.07 -13.07
N GLU A 159 -5.63 -0.02 -13.81
CA GLU A 159 -5.70 0.66 -15.11
C GLU A 159 -5.57 2.18 -14.92
N ALA A 160 -6.20 2.76 -13.89
CA ALA A 160 -6.04 4.16 -13.54
C ALA A 160 -4.60 4.50 -13.12
N ILE A 161 -3.92 3.60 -12.36
CA ILE A 161 -2.52 3.76 -11.99
C ILE A 161 -1.62 3.73 -13.25
N GLN A 162 -1.90 2.84 -14.20
CA GLN A 162 -1.18 2.84 -15.48
C GLN A 162 -1.44 4.12 -16.29
N ALA A 163 -2.68 4.57 -16.38
CA ALA A 163 -3.03 5.81 -17.08
C ALA A 163 -2.31 7.03 -16.45
N ALA A 164 -2.24 7.08 -15.13
CA ALA A 164 -1.52 8.12 -14.40
C ALA A 164 0.00 8.09 -14.65
N ALA A 165 0.59 6.90 -14.72
CA ALA A 165 2.00 6.75 -15.06
C ALA A 165 2.29 7.22 -16.50
N ASP A 166 1.37 6.97 -17.43
CA ASP A 166 1.45 7.44 -18.82
C ASP A 166 1.31 8.96 -18.91
N GLU A 167 0.33 9.53 -18.21
CA GLU A 167 0.11 10.99 -18.14
C GLU A 167 1.32 11.73 -17.57
N ALA A 168 1.95 11.18 -16.54
CA ALA A 168 3.16 11.73 -15.93
C ALA A 168 4.44 11.48 -16.76
N GLY A 169 4.35 10.78 -17.89
CA GLY A 169 5.51 10.46 -18.73
C GLY A 169 6.54 9.54 -18.06
N LEU A 170 6.10 8.74 -17.08
CA LEU A 170 6.97 7.82 -16.36
C LEU A 170 7.21 6.56 -17.19
N ASN A 171 8.45 6.08 -17.21
CA ASN A 171 8.79 4.77 -17.81
C ASN A 171 8.38 3.66 -16.82
N MET A 172 7.06 3.56 -16.57
CA MET A 172 6.45 2.66 -15.57
C MET A 172 5.33 1.84 -16.21
N HIS A 173 5.35 0.53 -15.96
CA HIS A 173 4.41 -0.44 -16.49
C HIS A 173 3.81 -1.23 -15.36
N ILE A 174 2.48 -1.19 -15.25
CA ILE A 174 1.73 -1.83 -14.17
C ILE A 174 1.14 -3.14 -14.68
N GLY A 175 1.21 -4.18 -13.85
CA GLY A 175 0.48 -5.40 -14.11
C GLY A 175 0.10 -6.11 -12.81
N VAL A 176 -0.89 -7.00 -12.88
CA VAL A 176 -1.44 -7.71 -11.72
C VAL A 176 -1.39 -9.23 -11.89
N ILE A 177 -1.35 -9.94 -10.75
CA ILE A 177 -1.25 -11.40 -10.72
C ILE A 177 -2.62 -12.09 -10.69
N ILE A 178 -3.66 -11.43 -10.19
CA ILE A 178 -4.98 -12.05 -10.06
C ILE A 178 -5.69 -12.17 -11.42
N LYS A 179 -6.22 -13.35 -11.70
CA LYS A 179 -6.97 -13.57 -12.95
C LYS A 179 -8.26 -12.75 -12.98
N GLY A 180 -8.52 -12.13 -14.13
CA GLY A 180 -9.74 -11.34 -14.37
C GLY A 180 -9.61 -9.87 -14.06
N ASP A 181 -8.48 -9.43 -13.53
CA ASP A 181 -8.16 -8.01 -13.38
C ASP A 181 -7.09 -7.58 -14.40
N LYS A 182 -6.91 -6.27 -14.57
CA LYS A 182 -6.01 -5.66 -15.56
C LYS A 182 -5.23 -4.48 -14.94
N PRO A 183 -4.08 -4.10 -15.56
CA PRO A 183 -3.38 -4.75 -16.68
C PRO A 183 -2.76 -6.11 -16.30
N THR A 184 -2.66 -7.02 -17.26
CA THR A 184 -2.04 -8.33 -17.09
C THR A 184 -0.52 -8.28 -17.31
N PHE A 185 0.19 -9.39 -17.05
CA PHE A 185 1.60 -9.53 -17.42
C PHE A 185 1.81 -9.40 -18.95
N ASP A 186 0.89 -9.95 -19.77
CA ASP A 186 0.99 -9.83 -21.22
C ASP A 186 0.81 -8.39 -21.71
N ASP A 187 -0.05 -7.61 -21.01
CA ASP A 187 -0.19 -6.17 -21.29
C ASP A 187 1.13 -5.43 -20.98
N VAL A 188 1.82 -5.78 -19.88
CA VAL A 188 3.15 -5.25 -19.55
C VAL A 188 4.17 -5.59 -20.64
N MET A 189 4.21 -6.85 -21.09
CA MET A 189 5.12 -7.29 -22.16
C MET A 189 4.89 -6.52 -23.45
N ALA A 190 3.63 -6.38 -23.88
CA ALA A 190 3.27 -5.63 -25.07
C ALA A 190 3.65 -4.13 -25.00
N ARG A 191 3.68 -3.57 -23.78
CA ARG A 191 4.14 -2.19 -23.56
C ARG A 191 5.67 -2.09 -23.59
N LEU A 192 6.39 -3.01 -22.94
CA LEU A 192 7.85 -3.05 -22.91
C LEU A 192 8.44 -3.17 -24.31
N GLU A 193 7.86 -4.01 -25.18
CA GLU A 193 8.31 -4.15 -26.57
C GLU A 193 8.33 -2.82 -27.34
N LYS A 194 7.37 -1.93 -27.05
CA LYS A 194 7.27 -0.62 -27.72
C LYS A 194 8.33 0.39 -27.24
N THR A 195 8.94 0.17 -26.08
CA THR A 195 9.94 1.11 -25.52
C THR A 195 11.30 0.98 -26.19
N GLY A 196 11.60 -0.17 -26.80
CA GLY A 196 12.92 -0.49 -27.34
C GLY A 196 14.00 -0.76 -26.26
N SER A 197 13.69 -0.55 -24.98
CA SER A 197 14.61 -0.87 -23.89
C SER A 197 14.64 -2.37 -23.62
N LYS A 198 15.80 -2.85 -23.14
CA LYS A 198 15.99 -4.22 -22.66
C LYS A 198 16.36 -4.27 -21.18
N LYS A 199 16.29 -3.14 -20.46
CA LYS A 199 16.58 -3.05 -19.03
C LYS A 199 15.29 -2.83 -18.23
N VAL A 200 15.07 -3.62 -17.20
CA VAL A 200 13.89 -3.58 -16.35
C VAL A 200 14.28 -3.58 -14.88
N LEU A 201 13.74 -2.64 -14.12
CA LEU A 201 13.60 -2.73 -12.67
C LEU A 201 12.24 -3.34 -12.36
N LEU A 202 12.20 -4.54 -11.82
CA LEU A 202 10.99 -5.22 -11.38
C LEU A 202 10.77 -4.98 -9.89
N ALA A 203 9.62 -4.40 -9.52
CA ALA A 203 9.29 -4.03 -8.16
C ALA A 203 7.84 -4.38 -7.79
N PRO A 204 7.51 -4.61 -6.51
CA PRO A 204 6.14 -4.86 -6.10
C PRO A 204 5.34 -3.55 -5.96
N LEU A 205 4.12 -3.53 -6.48
CA LEU A 205 3.10 -2.53 -6.15
C LEU A 205 2.30 -3.03 -4.94
N LEU A 206 3.02 -3.28 -3.84
CA LEU A 206 2.52 -3.78 -2.56
C LEU A 206 3.21 -3.01 -1.44
N LEU A 207 2.54 -2.82 -0.31
CA LEU A 207 3.14 -2.14 0.84
C LEU A 207 4.38 -2.87 1.37
N VAL A 208 4.31 -4.20 1.44
CA VAL A 208 5.36 -5.09 1.96
C VAL A 208 5.75 -6.13 0.92
N GLY A 209 7.03 -6.50 0.89
CA GLY A 209 7.55 -7.60 0.07
C GLY A 209 7.23 -8.96 0.72
N GLY A 210 5.96 -9.38 0.68
CA GLY A 210 5.49 -10.62 1.27
C GLY A 210 5.64 -11.84 0.34
N SER A 211 4.84 -12.89 0.62
CA SER A 211 4.88 -14.16 -0.11
C SER A 211 4.67 -14.05 -1.62
N HIS A 212 3.88 -13.08 -2.08
CA HIS A 212 3.67 -12.82 -3.51
C HIS A 212 4.93 -12.34 -4.20
N VAL A 213 5.75 -11.50 -3.54
CA VAL A 213 7.04 -11.07 -4.08
C VAL A 213 7.96 -12.27 -4.26
N HIS A 214 8.00 -13.17 -3.29
CA HIS A 214 8.87 -14.36 -3.36
C HIS A 214 8.38 -15.39 -4.38
N LYS A 215 7.07 -15.59 -4.54
CA LYS A 215 6.53 -16.66 -5.39
C LYS A 215 6.28 -16.20 -6.82
N GLU A 216 5.55 -15.10 -6.99
CA GLU A 216 5.07 -14.67 -8.30
C GLU A 216 6.04 -13.70 -8.98
N MET A 217 6.79 -12.90 -8.21
CA MET A 217 7.68 -11.89 -8.78
C MET A 217 9.09 -12.43 -9.05
N SER A 218 9.74 -13.06 -8.07
CA SER A 218 11.17 -13.37 -8.13
C SER A 218 11.57 -14.78 -7.64
N ASP A 219 10.69 -15.76 -7.76
CA ASP A 219 11.03 -17.15 -7.47
C ASP A 219 11.97 -17.73 -8.54
N SER A 220 12.66 -18.82 -8.18
CA SER A 220 13.49 -19.63 -9.07
C SER A 220 12.70 -20.38 -10.15
N THR A 221 11.36 -20.42 -10.06
CA THR A 221 10.50 -21.10 -11.03
C THR A 221 10.35 -20.30 -12.31
N ASP A 222 10.17 -20.98 -13.45
CA ASP A 222 9.96 -20.36 -14.76
C ASP A 222 8.65 -19.55 -14.84
N GLU A 223 7.78 -19.70 -13.84
CA GLU A 223 6.50 -18.99 -13.76
C GLU A 223 6.61 -17.57 -13.17
N SER A 224 7.71 -17.24 -12.49
CA SER A 224 7.90 -15.91 -11.92
C SER A 224 8.06 -14.84 -13.00
N TRP A 225 7.66 -13.61 -12.69
CA TRP A 225 7.77 -12.48 -13.62
C TRP A 225 9.22 -12.21 -14.00
N GLU A 226 10.16 -12.33 -13.05
CA GLU A 226 11.59 -12.19 -13.31
C GLU A 226 12.06 -13.17 -14.39
N LYS A 227 11.72 -14.46 -14.26
CA LYS A 227 12.13 -15.50 -15.21
C LYS A 227 11.47 -15.32 -16.58
N LYS A 228 10.21 -14.96 -16.62
CA LYS A 228 9.51 -14.66 -17.89
C LYS A 228 10.11 -13.46 -18.62
N LEU A 229 10.47 -12.39 -17.91
CA LEU A 229 11.16 -11.23 -18.47
C LEU A 229 12.55 -11.60 -18.97
N GLN A 230 13.33 -12.36 -18.20
CA GLN A 230 14.66 -12.85 -18.60
C GLN A 230 14.57 -13.74 -19.86
N ALA A 231 13.61 -14.66 -19.92
CA ALA A 231 13.39 -15.52 -21.08
C ALA A 231 13.00 -14.71 -22.35
N ALA A 232 12.34 -13.56 -22.19
CA ALA A 232 12.04 -12.62 -23.28
C ALA A 232 13.24 -11.69 -23.65
N GLY A 233 14.41 -11.90 -23.04
CA GLY A 233 15.65 -11.19 -23.37
C GLY A 233 15.80 -9.84 -22.68
N TYR A 234 15.12 -9.61 -21.55
CA TYR A 234 15.33 -8.43 -20.71
C TYR A 234 16.42 -8.67 -19.66
N GLU A 235 17.22 -7.66 -19.40
CA GLU A 235 18.10 -7.57 -18.23
C GLU A 235 17.25 -7.10 -17.06
N VAL A 236 17.05 -7.96 -16.05
CA VAL A 236 16.12 -7.71 -14.94
C VAL A 236 16.89 -7.50 -13.65
N ARG A 237 16.66 -6.34 -13.03
CA ARG A 237 17.06 -6.02 -11.68
C ARG A 237 15.80 -6.06 -10.80
N VAL A 238 15.86 -6.69 -9.65
CA VAL A 238 14.72 -6.84 -8.75
C VAL A 238 14.87 -5.90 -7.55
N TRP A 239 13.80 -5.16 -7.25
CA TRP A 239 13.60 -4.46 -5.99
C TRP A 239 12.70 -5.32 -5.12
N PRO A 240 13.24 -6.01 -4.09
CA PRO A 240 12.48 -7.02 -3.34
C PRO A 240 11.61 -6.45 -2.22
N ASP A 241 11.87 -5.21 -1.80
CA ASP A 241 11.17 -4.59 -0.69
C ASP A 241 9.85 -3.96 -1.15
N GLY A 242 8.85 -3.95 -0.27
CA GLY A 242 7.58 -3.28 -0.55
C GLY A 242 7.70 -1.75 -0.60
N LEU A 243 6.63 -1.09 -1.06
CA LEU A 243 6.56 0.37 -1.19
C LEU A 243 6.80 1.12 0.13
N GLY A 244 6.53 0.48 1.28
CA GLY A 244 6.82 1.08 2.58
C GLY A 244 8.30 1.37 2.84
N ALA A 245 9.21 0.71 2.11
CA ALA A 245 10.64 1.02 2.15
C ALA A 245 11.01 2.29 1.37
N ASN A 246 10.13 2.78 0.49
CA ASN A 246 10.33 3.99 -0.31
C ASN A 246 9.91 5.23 0.50
N ALA A 247 10.87 6.10 0.83
CA ALA A 247 10.62 7.29 1.66
C ALA A 247 9.65 8.28 0.99
N GLU A 248 9.79 8.52 -0.31
CA GLU A 248 8.90 9.41 -1.06
C GLU A 248 7.45 8.90 -1.04
N PHE A 249 7.29 7.58 -1.15
CA PHE A 249 5.98 6.95 -1.05
C PHE A 249 5.38 7.09 0.36
N ARG A 250 6.17 6.93 1.44
CA ARG A 250 5.67 7.12 2.81
C ARG A 250 5.13 8.52 3.06
N GLY A 251 5.69 9.53 2.39
CA GLY A 251 5.18 10.90 2.44
C GLY A 251 3.69 11.03 2.12
N ILE A 252 3.12 10.11 1.32
CA ILE A 252 1.69 10.08 1.00
C ILE A 252 0.85 9.78 2.26
N TYR A 253 1.29 8.85 3.11
CA TYR A 253 0.58 8.56 4.36
C TYR A 253 0.59 9.75 5.31
N MET A 254 1.73 10.45 5.41
CA MET A 254 1.85 11.66 6.20
C MET A 254 0.92 12.76 5.69
N GLN A 255 0.85 12.97 4.37
CA GLN A 255 -0.09 13.89 3.76
C GLN A 255 -1.55 13.52 4.06
N ARG A 256 -1.94 12.24 3.88
CA ARG A 256 -3.31 11.76 4.18
C ARG A 256 -3.69 12.00 5.64
N LEU A 257 -2.74 11.82 6.55
CA LEU A 257 -2.97 12.07 7.96
C LEU A 257 -3.13 13.57 8.27
N MET A 258 -2.27 14.42 7.70
CA MET A 258 -2.39 15.88 7.84
C MET A 258 -3.72 16.40 7.29
N GLU A 259 -4.11 16.01 6.07
CA GLU A 259 -5.41 16.37 5.48
C GLU A 259 -6.59 16.01 6.40
N MET A 260 -6.53 14.84 7.04
CA MET A 260 -7.58 14.39 7.95
C MET A 260 -7.61 15.19 9.25
N LEU A 261 -6.44 15.48 9.83
CA LEU A 261 -6.33 16.27 11.05
C LEU A 261 -6.79 17.72 10.82
N GLU A 262 -6.38 18.34 9.73
CA GLU A 262 -6.86 19.68 9.35
C GLU A 262 -8.38 19.73 9.21
N LYS A 263 -8.96 18.71 8.58
CA LYS A 263 -10.43 18.61 8.45
C LYS A 263 -11.12 18.48 9.80
N LEU A 264 -10.55 17.74 10.76
CA LEU A 264 -11.10 17.61 12.10
C LEU A 264 -10.97 18.92 12.90
N ASP A 265 -9.84 19.61 12.78
CA ASP A 265 -9.55 20.79 13.59
C ASP A 265 -10.23 22.06 13.07
N TYR A 266 -10.42 22.18 11.76
CA TYR A 266 -10.94 23.42 11.12
C TYR A 266 -12.24 23.23 10.37
N GLY A 267 -12.74 22.00 10.19
CA GLY A 267 -14.01 21.73 9.52
C GLY A 267 -14.03 22.03 8.02
N CYS A 268 -12.84 22.00 7.36
CA CYS A 268 -12.68 22.31 5.93
C CYS A 268 -12.92 21.10 5.04
#